data_7fe096008ae5b50c104f855fb846b5a6
#
_entry.id   7fe096008ae5b50c104f855fb846b5a6
#
_cell.length_a   1.000
_cell.length_b   1.000
_cell.length_c   1.000
_cell.angle_alpha   90.00
_cell.angle_beta   90.00
_cell.angle_gamma   90.00
#
_symmetry.space_group_name_H-M   'P 1'
#
loop_
_entity.id
_entity.type
_entity.pdbx_description
1 polymer ?
#
loop_
_entity_poly.entity_id
_entity_poly.type
_entity_poly.pdbx_seq_one_letter_code
_entity_poly.pdbx_strand_id
1 'polypeptide(L)' 'MVDGRTLKKALDKFFKQPVCLDARIQIELPNGEFYDITGAKLLENKIIGSKETHRLVFLCEKEKSKMGKVIRLV' A
#
# COMPACT_ATOMS: atom_id res chain seq x y z
N MET A 1 -6.47 4.95 -11.79
CA MET A 1 -5.46 5.34 -10.77
C MET A 1 -6.12 5.40 -9.41
N VAL A 2 -5.46 4.88 -8.39
CA VAL A 2 -5.97 4.89 -7.02
C VAL A 2 -5.55 6.19 -6.33
N ASP A 3 -6.51 6.93 -5.81
CA ASP A 3 -6.25 8.11 -4.97
C ASP A 3 -6.39 7.77 -3.48
N GLY A 4 -6.11 8.75 -2.61
CA GLY A 4 -6.17 8.55 -1.17
C GLY A 4 -7.56 8.20 -0.64
N ARG A 5 -8.61 8.72 -1.26
CA ARG A 5 -10.00 8.43 -0.86
C ARG A 5 -10.37 6.99 -1.14
N THR A 6 -10.02 6.51 -2.33
CA THR A 6 -10.25 5.13 -2.73
C THR A 6 -9.48 4.16 -1.84
N LEU A 7 -8.20 4.45 -1.59
CA LEU A 7 -7.36 3.64 -0.73
C LEU A 7 -7.89 3.62 0.71
N LYS A 8 -8.28 4.76 1.25
CA LYS A 8 -8.85 4.85 2.61
C LYS A 8 -10.09 3.99 2.77
N LYS A 9 -11.01 4.03 1.79
CA LYS A 9 -12.22 3.19 1.83
C LYS A 9 -11.89 1.71 1.84
N ALA A 10 -10.93 1.29 1.01
CA ALA A 10 -10.50 -0.10 0.96
C ALA A 10 -9.87 -0.53 2.28
N LEU A 11 -8.98 0.28 2.85
CA LEU A 11 -8.33 0.00 4.13
C LEU A 11 -9.33 -0.05 5.28
N ASP A 12 -10.28 0.89 5.34
CA ASP A 12 -11.32 0.90 6.38
C ASP A 12 -12.15 -0.38 6.36
N LYS A 13 -12.44 -0.91 5.16
CA LYS A 13 -13.16 -2.17 5.00
C LYS A 13 -12.38 -3.34 5.59
N PHE A 14 -11.09 -3.44 5.30
CA PHE A 14 -10.24 -4.52 5.80
C PHE A 14 -9.94 -4.39 7.28
N PHE A 15 -9.70 -3.18 7.77
CA PHE A 15 -9.34 -2.93 9.17
C PHE A 15 -10.49 -3.09 10.16
N LYS A 16 -11.70 -3.35 9.70
CA LYS A 16 -12.79 -3.82 10.55
C LYS A 16 -12.53 -5.22 11.10
N GLN A 17 -11.65 -5.98 10.48
CA GLN A 17 -11.24 -7.30 10.93
C GLN A 17 -9.98 -7.17 11.78
N PRO A 18 -10.00 -7.61 13.06
CA PRO A 18 -8.83 -7.46 13.95
C PRO A 18 -7.54 -8.09 13.40
N VAL A 19 -7.67 -9.21 12.68
CA VAL A 19 -6.51 -9.89 12.08
C VAL A 19 -5.75 -9.00 11.10
N CYS A 20 -6.42 -8.04 10.45
CA CYS A 20 -5.78 -7.15 9.50
C CYS A 20 -4.95 -6.05 10.17
N LEU A 21 -5.23 -5.73 11.43
CA LEU A 21 -4.46 -4.73 12.19
C LEU A 21 -3.05 -5.22 12.51
N ASP A 22 -2.89 -6.53 12.71
CA ASP A 22 -1.61 -7.16 13.00
C ASP A 22 -0.95 -7.74 11.75
N ALA A 23 -1.60 -7.61 10.60
CA ALA A 23 -1.11 -8.15 9.35
C ALA A 23 0.09 -7.37 8.82
N ARG A 24 1.02 -8.09 8.20
CA ARG A 24 2.13 -7.52 7.45
C ARG A 24 1.61 -6.86 6.19
N ILE A 25 1.96 -5.61 5.95
CA ILE A 25 1.50 -4.87 4.78
C ILE A 25 2.52 -5.01 3.66
N GLN A 26 2.07 -5.51 2.51
CA GLN A 26 2.93 -5.78 1.36
C GLN A 26 2.31 -5.27 0.06
N ILE A 27 3.15 -5.09 -0.95
CA ILE A 27 2.74 -4.85 -2.33
C ILE A 27 3.14 -6.08 -3.16
N GLU A 28 2.20 -6.61 -3.95
CA GLU A 28 2.49 -7.63 -4.95
C GLU A 28 2.73 -6.96 -6.31
N LEU A 29 3.86 -7.26 -6.93
CA LEU A 29 4.16 -6.81 -8.29
C LEU A 29 3.59 -7.79 -9.33
N PRO A 30 3.38 -7.32 -10.57
CA PRO A 30 2.85 -8.19 -11.64
C PRO A 30 3.67 -9.46 -11.91
N ASN A 31 4.95 -9.45 -11.56
CA ASN A 31 5.84 -10.62 -11.71
C ASN A 31 5.71 -11.63 -10.56
N GLY A 32 4.82 -11.39 -9.60
CA GLY A 32 4.63 -12.25 -8.43
C GLY A 32 5.56 -11.98 -7.25
N GLU A 33 6.43 -10.99 -7.34
CA GLU A 33 7.28 -10.59 -6.20
C GLU A 33 6.49 -9.78 -5.19
N PHE A 34 6.85 -9.95 -3.92
CA PHE A 34 6.26 -9.21 -2.80
C PHE A 34 7.27 -8.26 -2.17
N TYR A 35 6.82 -7.06 -1.86
CA TYR A 35 7.62 -6.03 -1.19
C TYR A 35 6.93 -5.59 0.08
N ASP A 36 7.68 -5.53 1.18
CA ASP A 36 7.18 -5.01 2.45
C ASP A 36 7.09 -3.49 2.41
N ILE A 37 5.99 -2.95 2.92
CA ILE A 37 5.88 -1.51 3.15
C ILE A 37 6.67 -1.17 4.41
N THR A 38 7.70 -0.35 4.27
CA THR A 38 8.58 0.03 5.38
C THR A 38 8.36 1.46 5.85
N GLY A 39 7.60 2.25 5.10
CA GLY A 39 7.31 3.63 5.47
C GLY A 39 6.52 4.34 4.39
N ALA A 40 6.28 5.62 4.63
CA ALA A 40 5.58 6.46 3.67
C ALA A 40 6.13 7.88 3.74
N LYS A 41 6.03 8.60 2.63
CA LYS A 41 6.40 10.02 2.57
C LYS A 41 5.42 10.78 1.69
N LEU A 42 5.25 12.06 1.98
CA LEU A 42 4.43 12.97 1.20
C LEU A 42 5.34 13.88 0.38
N LEU A 43 5.16 13.87 -0.94
CA LEU A 43 5.88 14.76 -1.85
C LEU A 43 4.97 15.87 -2.32
N GLU A 44 5.45 17.10 -2.27
CA GLU A 44 4.78 18.24 -2.84
C GLU A 44 5.09 18.34 -4.33
N ASN A 45 4.04 18.45 -5.15
CA ASN A 45 4.19 18.61 -6.59
C ASN A 45 4.34 20.10 -6.92
N LYS A 46 5.50 20.50 -7.44
CA LYS A 46 5.80 21.88 -7.81
C LYS A 46 5.59 22.20 -9.29
N ILE A 47 4.98 21.30 -10.06
CA ILE A 47 4.73 21.51 -11.48
C ILE A 47 3.56 22.48 -11.65
N ILE A 48 3.84 23.63 -12.27
CA ILE A 48 2.85 24.66 -12.56
C ILE A 48 1.80 24.13 -13.54
N GLY A 49 0.51 24.33 -13.20
CA GLY A 49 -0.59 23.90 -14.05
C GLY A 49 -1.05 22.46 -13.81
N SER A 50 -0.36 21.71 -12.96
CA SER A 50 -0.80 20.38 -12.58
C SER A 50 -1.96 20.45 -11.58
N LYS A 51 -2.97 19.59 -11.78
CA LYS A 51 -4.06 19.42 -10.81
C LYS A 51 -3.64 18.63 -9.58
N GLU A 52 -2.57 17.87 -9.71
CA GLU A 52 -1.99 17.04 -8.67
C GLU A 52 -1.06 17.91 -7.82
N THR A 53 -1.42 18.15 -6.56
CA THR A 53 -0.63 19.00 -5.67
C THR A 53 0.34 18.21 -4.80
N HIS A 54 0.00 16.96 -4.49
CA HIS A 54 0.79 16.10 -3.61
C HIS A 54 0.79 14.66 -4.09
N ARG A 55 1.84 13.93 -3.72
CA ARG A 55 1.92 12.49 -3.93
C ARG A 55 2.27 11.80 -2.62
N LEU A 56 1.44 10.84 -2.23
CA LEU A 56 1.77 9.95 -1.13
C LEU A 56 2.54 8.76 -1.70
N VAL A 57 3.77 8.59 -1.24
CA VAL A 57 4.67 7.53 -1.74
C VAL A 57 4.97 6.55 -0.62
N PHE A 58 4.74 5.27 -0.87
CA PHE A 58 5.10 4.21 0.06
C PHE A 58 6.53 3.74 -0.21
N LEU A 59 7.32 3.66 0.85
CA LEU A 59 8.65 3.06 0.79
C LEU A 59 8.52 1.56 0.97
N CYS A 60 9.29 0.78 0.24
CA CYS A 60 9.20 -0.66 0.33
C CYS A 60 10.56 -1.35 0.19
N GLU A 61 10.65 -2.57 0.72
CA GLU A 61 11.80 -3.45 0.59
C GLU A 61 11.34 -4.82 0.13
N LYS A 62 12.14 -5.46 -0.70
CA LYS A 62 11.83 -6.81 -1.19
C LYS A 62 11.74 -7.79 -0.04
N GLU A 63 10.71 -8.64 -0.06
CA GLU A 63 10.54 -9.70 0.91
C GLU A 63 11.69 -10.70 0.83
N LYS A 64 12.30 -10.99 1.98
CA LYS A 64 13.43 -11.92 2.09
C LYS A 64 13.01 -13.32 2.53
N SER A 65 11.80 -13.46 3.06
CA SER A 65 11.27 -14.75 3.54
C SER A 65 9.93 -15.05 2.87
N LYS A 66 9.71 -16.33 2.55
CA LYS A 66 8.43 -16.77 1.96
C LYS A 66 7.39 -16.90 3.06
N MET A 67 6.18 -16.42 2.79
CA MET A 67 5.02 -16.71 3.62
C MET A 67 4.57 -18.14 3.38
N GLY A 68 4.31 -18.89 4.46
CA GLY A 68 3.94 -20.30 4.38
C GLY A 68 2.51 -20.56 3.92
N LYS A 69 1.62 -19.58 4.01
CA LYS A 69 0.20 -19.78 3.70
C LYS A 69 -0.43 -18.51 3.17
N VAL A 70 -1.26 -18.65 2.13
CA VAL A 70 -2.03 -17.53 1.55
C VAL A 70 -3.49 -17.67 1.98
N ILE A 71 -4.02 -16.60 2.59
CA ILE A 71 -5.44 -16.48 2.91
C ILE A 71 -5.99 -15.31 2.11
N ARG A 72 -6.96 -15.58 1.25
CA ARG A 72 -7.59 -14.54 0.44
C ARG A 72 -8.88 -14.07 1.10
N LEU A 73 -8.97 -12.76 1.36
CA LEU A 73 -10.13 -12.15 1.98
C LEU A 73 -11.14 -11.60 0.94
N VAL A 74 -10.73 -11.60 -0.32
CA VAL A 74 -11.56 -11.10 -1.42
C VAL A 74 -11.51 -12.07 -2.58
#